data_187fc0486ea4f9edb8f8c00a8c486658
#
_entry.id   187fc0486ea4f9edb8f8c00a8c486658
#
_cell.length_a   1.000
_cell.length_b   1.000
_cell.length_c   1.000
_cell.angle_alpha   90.00
_cell.angle_beta   90.00
_cell.angle_gamma   90.00
#
_symmetry.space_group_name_H-M   'P 1'
#
loop_
_entity.id
_entity.type
_entity.pdbx_description
1 polymer ?
#
loop_
_entity_poly.entity_id
_entity_poly.type
_entity_poly.pdbx_seq_one_letter_code
_entity_poly.pdbx_strand_id
1 'polypeptide(L)'
;MTTTTLQRFFDGDVWHSFRTSPMAIGAAVVAALCIFSALFAPWVAPHNPFDLATLELSDARLPPMWEEGGSAKYLLGTDDQGRDILSAIMYGARISMLVGLASVVLSVIVGVSLGLLSGFVGGKIDAFIMRVCDVMLSFPSILIALLIDGVGRAMFPNAHDTLAFAVLVLAIALPGW
;
A
#
# COMPACT_ATOMS: atom_id res chain seq x y z
N MET A 1 43.26 3.27 -7.66
CA MET A 1 42.30 4.17 -7.00
C MET A 1 40.93 3.50 -7.06
N THR A 2 40.51 2.88 -5.96
CA THR A 2 39.20 2.21 -5.84
C THR A 2 38.16 3.28 -5.58
N THR A 3 37.51 3.75 -6.64
CA THR A 3 36.26 4.54 -6.49
C THR A 3 35.22 3.69 -5.78
N THR A 4 34.80 4.13 -4.61
CA THR A 4 33.77 3.45 -3.84
C THR A 4 32.46 3.36 -4.67
N THR A 5 31.75 2.27 -4.53
CA THR A 5 30.47 1.99 -5.26
C THR A 5 29.50 3.18 -5.20
N LEU A 6 29.53 3.95 -4.10
CA LEU A 6 28.76 5.18 -3.91
C LEU A 6 29.18 6.30 -4.87
N GLN A 7 30.51 6.49 -5.12
CA GLN A 7 30.97 7.52 -6.07
C GLN A 7 30.50 7.21 -7.49
N ARG A 8 30.55 5.94 -7.92
CA ARG A 8 29.99 5.52 -9.22
C ARG A 8 28.51 5.76 -9.38
N PHE A 9 27.75 5.66 -8.30
CA PHE A 9 26.30 5.93 -8.33
C PHE A 9 26.03 7.44 -8.51
N PHE A 10 26.77 8.30 -7.80
CA PHE A 10 26.61 9.75 -7.90
C PHE A 10 27.22 10.37 -9.17
N ASP A 11 28.15 9.70 -9.82
CA ASP A 11 28.74 10.09 -11.11
C ASP A 11 27.99 9.48 -12.31
N GLY A 12 26.95 8.70 -12.08
CA GLY A 12 26.17 8.02 -13.12
C GLY A 12 25.19 8.95 -13.83
N ASP A 13 24.94 8.66 -15.13
CA ASP A 13 23.98 9.39 -15.98
C ASP A 13 22.57 9.47 -15.37
N VAL A 14 22.17 8.44 -14.62
CA VAL A 14 20.88 8.39 -13.92
C VAL A 14 20.77 9.47 -12.85
N TRP A 15 21.82 9.66 -12.04
CA TRP A 15 21.85 10.70 -11.01
C TRP A 15 21.90 12.10 -11.61
N HIS A 16 22.68 12.30 -12.67
CA HIS A 16 22.72 13.55 -13.40
C HIS A 16 21.36 13.88 -14.00
N SER A 17 20.72 12.93 -14.67
CA SER A 17 19.38 13.08 -15.25
C SER A 17 18.32 13.41 -14.20
N PHE A 18 18.37 12.74 -13.03
CA PHE A 18 17.47 13.03 -11.91
C PHE A 18 17.62 14.47 -11.40
N ARG A 19 18.85 14.92 -11.14
CA ARG A 19 19.15 16.27 -10.61
C ARG A 19 18.80 17.40 -11.58
N THR A 20 18.81 17.13 -12.87
CA THR A 20 18.50 18.13 -13.92
C THR A 20 17.02 18.19 -14.26
N SER A 21 16.21 17.25 -13.79
CA SER A 21 14.76 17.21 -14.02
C SER A 21 13.99 17.77 -12.82
N PRO A 22 13.41 18.98 -12.89
CA PRO A 22 12.63 19.54 -11.79
C PRO A 22 11.36 18.71 -11.49
N MET A 23 10.80 18.03 -12.51
CA MET A 23 9.66 17.15 -12.35
C MET A 23 10.02 15.90 -11.53
N ALA A 24 11.20 15.30 -11.80
CA ALA A 24 11.67 14.13 -11.06
C ALA A 24 11.95 14.48 -9.59
N ILE A 25 12.56 15.65 -9.34
CA ILE A 25 12.80 16.14 -7.97
C ILE A 25 11.47 16.39 -7.25
N GLY A 26 10.52 17.07 -7.90
CA GLY A 26 9.19 17.32 -7.32
C GLY A 26 8.47 16.01 -6.97
N ALA A 27 8.46 15.04 -7.87
CA ALA A 27 7.86 13.73 -7.63
C ALA A 27 8.55 12.98 -6.48
N ALA A 28 9.88 13.04 -6.41
CA ALA A 28 10.64 12.42 -5.31
C ALA A 28 10.35 13.07 -3.95
N VAL A 29 10.20 14.39 -3.92
CA VAL A 29 9.82 15.12 -2.68
C VAL A 29 8.44 14.68 -2.22
N VAL A 30 7.44 14.65 -3.12
CA VAL A 30 6.09 14.20 -2.78
C VAL A 30 6.10 12.76 -2.29
N ALA A 31 6.79 11.85 -2.99
CA ALA A 31 6.92 10.46 -2.57
C ALA A 31 7.60 10.33 -1.20
N ALA A 32 8.67 11.10 -0.95
CA ALA A 32 9.36 11.10 0.34
C ALA A 32 8.45 11.61 1.47
N LEU A 33 7.65 12.65 1.24
CA LEU A 33 6.68 13.15 2.21
C LEU A 33 5.60 12.12 2.52
N CYS A 34 5.05 11.43 1.51
CA CYS A 34 4.08 10.36 1.70
C CYS A 34 4.67 9.19 2.51
N ILE A 35 5.88 8.75 2.18
CA ILE A 35 6.58 7.68 2.89
C ILE A 35 6.86 8.09 4.33
N PHE A 36 7.37 9.31 4.53
CA PHE A 36 7.66 9.85 5.85
C PHE A 36 6.39 9.93 6.71
N SER A 37 5.31 10.51 6.18
CA SER A 37 4.05 10.62 6.91
C SER A 37 3.46 9.25 7.28
N ALA A 38 3.59 8.25 6.40
CA ALA A 38 3.14 6.90 6.68
C ALA A 38 3.98 6.19 7.76
N LEU A 39 5.32 6.28 7.67
CA LEU A 39 6.23 5.63 8.62
C LEU A 39 6.12 6.25 10.01
N PHE A 40 6.05 7.56 10.07
CA PHE A 40 6.06 8.34 11.31
C PHE A 40 4.65 8.74 11.78
N ALA A 41 3.57 8.20 11.18
CA ALA A 41 2.20 8.51 11.56
C ALA A 41 1.94 8.47 13.07
N PRO A 42 2.41 7.48 13.87
CA PRO A 42 2.16 7.44 15.31
C PRO A 42 2.77 8.60 16.11
N TRP A 43 3.75 9.30 15.53
CA TRP A 43 4.46 10.40 16.21
C TRP A 43 4.13 11.77 15.62
N VAL A 44 3.71 11.81 14.35
CA VAL A 44 3.46 13.07 13.61
C VAL A 44 1.96 13.36 13.48
N ALA A 45 1.10 12.35 13.48
CA ALA A 45 -0.35 12.55 13.40
C ALA A 45 -0.86 13.28 14.66
N PRO A 46 -1.68 14.34 14.50
CA PRO A 46 -2.22 15.10 15.63
C PRO A 46 -3.06 14.26 16.59
N HIS A 47 -3.80 13.29 16.05
CA HIS A 47 -4.71 12.42 16.80
C HIS A 47 -4.53 10.96 16.43
N ASN A 48 -4.98 10.03 17.30
CA ASN A 48 -5.08 8.62 16.94
C ASN A 48 -6.52 8.32 16.44
N PRO A 49 -6.75 8.12 15.14
CA PRO A 49 -8.10 7.90 14.59
C PRO A 49 -8.74 6.57 14.99
N PHE A 50 -7.98 5.68 15.64
CA PHE A 50 -8.46 4.35 16.09
C PHE A 50 -8.70 4.29 17.59
N ASP A 51 -8.41 5.34 18.33
CA ASP A 51 -8.67 5.42 19.77
C ASP A 51 -10.09 5.92 20.03
N LEU A 52 -11.02 5.00 20.26
CA LEU A 52 -12.43 5.28 20.54
C LEU A 52 -12.65 6.15 21.78
N ALA A 53 -11.71 6.17 22.73
CA ALA A 53 -11.83 6.97 23.94
C ALA A 53 -11.63 8.47 23.68
N THR A 54 -10.98 8.84 22.58
CA THR A 54 -10.71 10.23 22.20
C THR A 54 -11.65 10.77 21.13
N LEU A 55 -12.57 9.93 20.61
CA LEU A 55 -13.53 10.32 19.57
C LEU A 55 -14.77 10.96 20.19
N GLU A 56 -15.08 12.17 19.74
CA GLU A 56 -16.29 12.89 20.12
C GLU A 56 -17.25 12.95 18.95
N LEU A 57 -18.39 12.30 19.07
CA LEU A 57 -19.43 12.32 18.02
C LEU A 57 -20.02 13.73 17.80
N SER A 58 -19.87 14.63 18.77
CA SER A 58 -20.20 16.05 18.62
C SER A 58 -19.34 16.75 17.58
N ASP A 59 -18.12 16.26 17.36
CA ASP A 59 -17.15 16.78 16.40
C ASP A 59 -17.30 16.13 15.00
N ALA A 60 -18.38 15.36 14.77
CA ALA A 60 -18.60 14.71 13.48
C ALA A 60 -18.88 15.73 12.36
N ARG A 61 -18.27 15.50 11.19
CA ARG A 61 -18.44 16.30 9.96
C ARG A 61 -18.08 17.78 10.11
N LEU A 62 -17.09 18.09 10.94
CA LEU A 62 -16.55 19.45 10.98
C LEU A 62 -15.82 19.75 9.66
N PRO A 63 -16.02 20.95 9.09
CA PRO A 63 -15.29 21.37 7.89
C PRO A 63 -13.81 21.64 8.21
N PRO A 64 -12.94 21.76 7.20
CA PRO A 64 -11.55 22.15 7.37
C PRO A 64 -11.41 23.48 8.14
N MET A 65 -10.26 23.65 8.81
CA MET A 65 -10.01 24.81 9.68
C MET A 65 -10.13 26.17 9.03
N TRP A 66 -10.03 26.23 7.70
CA TRP A 66 -10.16 27.48 6.92
C TRP A 66 -11.58 27.78 6.43
N GLU A 67 -12.55 26.93 6.73
CA GLU A 67 -13.96 27.14 6.41
C GLU A 67 -14.74 27.59 7.64
N GLU A 68 -15.89 28.22 7.39
CA GLU A 68 -16.80 28.67 8.46
C GLU A 68 -17.35 27.46 9.21
N GLY A 69 -17.19 27.46 10.53
CA GLY A 69 -17.51 26.33 11.40
C GLY A 69 -16.36 25.33 11.61
N GLY A 70 -15.21 25.54 10.95
CA GLY A 70 -14.01 24.73 11.13
C GLY A 70 -13.35 24.94 12.48
N SER A 71 -12.61 23.94 12.95
CA SER A 71 -11.88 23.98 14.22
C SER A 71 -10.38 23.85 13.99
N ALA A 72 -9.59 24.70 14.69
CA ALA A 72 -8.12 24.59 14.66
C ALA A 72 -7.59 23.26 15.23
N LYS A 73 -8.41 22.51 15.95
CA LYS A 73 -8.11 21.16 16.43
C LYS A 73 -7.96 20.15 15.28
N TYR A 74 -8.72 20.36 14.18
CA TYR A 74 -8.78 19.45 13.03
C TYR A 74 -8.45 20.18 11.72
N LEU A 75 -7.19 20.10 11.29
CA LEU A 75 -6.71 20.83 10.12
C LEU A 75 -7.55 20.59 8.85
N LEU A 76 -7.86 19.34 8.55
CA LEU A 76 -8.64 18.94 7.37
C LEU A 76 -10.12 18.65 7.70
N GLY A 77 -10.55 18.97 8.95
CA GLY A 77 -11.87 18.62 9.45
C GLY A 77 -11.97 17.17 9.93
N THR A 78 -13.20 16.71 10.13
CA THR A 78 -13.49 15.37 10.65
C THR A 78 -14.44 14.59 9.74
N ASP A 79 -14.40 13.26 9.87
CA ASP A 79 -15.34 12.37 9.19
C ASP A 79 -16.68 12.25 9.94
N ASP A 80 -17.56 11.35 9.47
CA ASP A 80 -18.87 11.10 10.08
C ASP A 80 -18.79 10.41 11.46
N GLN A 81 -17.63 9.97 11.89
CA GLN A 81 -17.37 9.39 13.22
C GLN A 81 -16.60 10.33 14.14
N GLY A 82 -16.33 11.59 13.71
CA GLY A 82 -15.54 12.55 14.46
C GLY A 82 -14.03 12.31 14.42
N ARG A 83 -13.54 11.43 13.52
CA ARG A 83 -12.10 11.17 13.36
C ARG A 83 -11.43 12.28 12.58
N ASP A 84 -10.26 12.71 13.03
CA ASP A 84 -9.42 13.66 12.30
C ASP A 84 -8.99 13.10 10.94
N ILE A 85 -9.40 13.77 9.86
CA ILE A 85 -9.13 13.34 8.48
C ILE A 85 -7.62 13.30 8.20
N LEU A 86 -6.84 14.28 8.68
CA LEU A 86 -5.39 14.29 8.46
C LEU A 86 -4.71 13.08 9.09
N SER A 87 -5.06 12.78 10.34
CA SER A 87 -4.54 11.60 11.04
C SER A 87 -4.99 10.29 10.34
N ALA A 88 -6.26 10.22 9.91
CA ALA A 88 -6.79 9.06 9.20
C ALA A 88 -6.04 8.81 7.87
N ILE A 89 -5.69 9.87 7.13
CA ILE A 89 -4.87 9.77 5.90
C ILE A 89 -3.48 9.22 6.22
N MET A 90 -2.80 9.74 7.26
CA MET A 90 -1.45 9.29 7.63
C MET A 90 -1.42 7.82 8.04
N TYR A 91 -2.35 7.41 8.91
CA TYR A 91 -2.47 6.01 9.34
C TYR A 91 -2.92 5.09 8.20
N GLY A 92 -3.86 5.55 7.36
CA GLY A 92 -4.30 4.83 6.17
C GLY A 92 -3.16 4.61 5.17
N ALA A 93 -2.34 5.63 4.92
CA ALA A 93 -1.15 5.53 4.08
C ALA A 93 -0.16 4.47 4.60
N ARG A 94 0.04 4.38 5.92
CA ARG A 94 0.89 3.35 6.54
C ARG A 94 0.40 1.94 6.25
N ILE A 95 -0.91 1.69 6.45
CA ILE A 95 -1.52 0.38 6.18
C ILE A 95 -1.40 0.06 4.69
N SER A 96 -1.73 1.02 3.81
CA SER A 96 -1.66 0.85 2.36
C SER A 96 -0.24 0.51 1.88
N MET A 97 0.79 1.18 2.43
CA MET A 97 2.19 0.86 2.09
C MET A 97 2.62 -0.52 2.56
N LEU A 98 2.22 -0.92 3.77
CA LEU A 98 2.55 -2.25 4.30
C LEU A 98 1.88 -3.35 3.46
N VAL A 99 0.59 -3.20 3.15
CA VAL A 99 -0.16 -4.14 2.31
C VAL A 99 0.45 -4.19 0.91
N GLY A 100 0.69 -3.02 0.29
CA GLY A 100 1.25 -2.93 -1.05
C GLY A 100 2.64 -3.58 -1.15
N LEU A 101 3.54 -3.27 -0.20
CA LEU A 101 4.89 -3.86 -0.18
C LEU A 101 4.85 -5.38 0.04
N ALA A 102 4.05 -5.85 1.00
CA ALA A 102 3.90 -7.27 1.28
C ALA A 102 3.33 -8.02 0.06
N SER A 103 2.32 -7.43 -0.61
CA SER A 103 1.72 -8.02 -1.82
C SER A 103 2.72 -8.08 -2.98
N VAL A 104 3.50 -7.02 -3.22
CA VAL A 104 4.54 -7.00 -4.27
C VAL A 104 5.61 -8.05 -3.98
N VAL A 105 6.10 -8.15 -2.75
CA VAL A 105 7.11 -9.15 -2.38
C VAL A 105 6.58 -10.57 -2.63
N LEU A 106 5.35 -10.84 -2.22
CA LEU A 106 4.73 -12.14 -2.45
C LEU A 106 4.52 -12.43 -3.93
N SER A 107 4.00 -11.47 -4.72
CA SER A 107 3.83 -11.59 -6.17
C SER A 107 5.15 -11.87 -6.88
N VAL A 108 6.22 -11.16 -6.50
CA VAL A 108 7.55 -11.37 -7.10
C VAL A 108 8.08 -12.77 -6.75
N ILE A 109 7.95 -13.22 -5.51
CA ILE A 109 8.39 -14.56 -5.11
C ILE A 109 7.65 -15.63 -5.92
N VAL A 110 6.32 -15.53 -6.01
CA VAL A 110 5.49 -16.50 -6.74
C VAL A 110 5.77 -16.41 -8.24
N GLY A 111 5.69 -15.23 -8.83
CA GLY A 111 5.84 -15.01 -10.27
C GLY A 111 7.23 -15.41 -10.78
N VAL A 112 8.30 -14.98 -10.08
CA VAL A 112 9.68 -15.36 -10.47
C VAL A 112 9.89 -16.87 -10.31
N SER A 113 9.39 -17.48 -9.23
CA SER A 113 9.55 -18.92 -9.02
C SER A 113 8.84 -19.74 -10.10
N LEU A 114 7.60 -19.39 -10.43
CA LEU A 114 6.83 -20.06 -11.46
C LEU A 114 7.36 -19.76 -12.86
N GLY A 115 7.79 -18.53 -13.13
CA GLY A 115 8.41 -18.14 -14.40
C GLY A 115 9.73 -18.87 -14.65
N LEU A 116 10.59 -19.00 -13.63
CA LEU A 116 11.82 -19.77 -13.74
C LEU A 116 11.54 -21.27 -13.94
N LEU A 117 10.57 -21.82 -13.20
CA LEU A 117 10.16 -23.23 -13.34
C LEU A 117 9.64 -23.49 -14.74
N SER A 118 8.76 -22.64 -15.25
CA SER A 118 8.18 -22.68 -16.60
C SER A 118 9.26 -22.63 -17.67
N GLY A 119 10.13 -21.62 -17.58
CA GLY A 119 11.21 -21.42 -18.56
C GLY A 119 12.31 -22.50 -18.53
N PHE A 120 12.62 -23.05 -17.33
CA PHE A 120 13.66 -24.07 -17.20
C PHE A 120 13.19 -25.47 -17.60
N VAL A 121 11.98 -25.86 -17.19
CA VAL A 121 11.45 -27.22 -17.47
C VAL A 121 10.79 -27.28 -18.84
N GLY A 122 10.05 -26.24 -19.22
CA GLY A 122 9.35 -26.17 -20.50
C GLY A 122 8.22 -27.20 -20.67
N GLY A 123 7.81 -27.42 -21.91
CA GLY A 123 6.91 -28.50 -22.30
C GLY A 123 5.54 -28.46 -21.59
N LYS A 124 5.13 -29.57 -20.96
CA LYS A 124 3.81 -29.68 -20.33
C LYS A 124 3.67 -28.83 -19.08
N ILE A 125 4.76 -28.57 -18.35
CA ILE A 125 4.76 -27.76 -17.15
C ILE A 125 4.56 -26.29 -17.54
N ASP A 126 5.28 -25.81 -18.52
CA ASP A 126 5.10 -24.48 -19.07
C ASP A 126 3.67 -24.29 -19.59
N ALA A 127 3.17 -25.22 -20.41
CA ALA A 127 1.80 -25.16 -20.93
C ALA A 127 0.74 -25.13 -19.81
N PHE A 128 0.96 -25.83 -18.70
CA PHE A 128 0.05 -25.82 -17.56
C PHE A 128 0.10 -24.47 -16.82
N ILE A 129 1.30 -23.97 -16.52
CA ILE A 129 1.48 -22.68 -15.85
C ILE A 129 0.85 -21.55 -16.68
N MET A 130 1.14 -21.51 -17.99
CA MET A 130 0.56 -20.51 -18.89
C MET A 130 -0.97 -20.60 -18.94
N ARG A 131 -1.54 -21.79 -18.88
CA ARG A 131 -3.00 -21.96 -18.84
C ARG A 131 -3.60 -21.42 -17.53
N VAL A 132 -2.91 -21.60 -16.40
CA VAL A 132 -3.33 -21.00 -15.12
C VAL A 132 -3.28 -19.48 -15.20
N CYS A 133 -2.20 -18.92 -15.79
CA CYS A 133 -2.10 -17.47 -16.02
C CYS A 133 -3.25 -16.95 -16.88
N ASP A 134 -3.56 -17.62 -18.00
CA ASP A 134 -4.67 -17.23 -18.89
C ASP A 134 -6.01 -17.19 -18.14
N VAL A 135 -6.27 -18.20 -17.30
CA VAL A 135 -7.48 -18.27 -16.48
C VAL A 135 -7.51 -17.13 -15.47
N MET A 136 -6.40 -16.89 -14.75
CA MET A 136 -6.32 -15.80 -13.75
C MET A 136 -6.53 -14.42 -14.40
N LEU A 137 -5.93 -14.17 -15.56
CA LEU A 137 -6.10 -12.93 -16.31
C LEU A 137 -7.51 -12.74 -16.90
N SER A 138 -8.26 -13.84 -17.08
CA SER A 138 -9.64 -13.78 -17.58
C SER A 138 -10.64 -13.28 -16.54
N PHE A 139 -10.29 -13.34 -15.25
CA PHE A 139 -11.13 -12.85 -14.16
C PHE A 139 -10.73 -11.44 -13.72
N PRO A 140 -11.69 -10.54 -13.51
CA PRO A 140 -11.41 -9.27 -12.87
C PRO A 140 -10.79 -9.48 -11.49
N SER A 141 -9.62 -8.88 -11.24
CA SER A 141 -8.87 -9.06 -9.98
C SER A 141 -9.69 -8.73 -8.72
N ILE A 142 -10.61 -7.76 -8.85
CA ILE A 142 -11.50 -7.38 -7.75
C ILE A 142 -12.46 -8.52 -7.36
N LEU A 143 -12.93 -9.34 -8.31
CA LEU A 143 -13.79 -10.49 -8.02
C LEU A 143 -13.02 -11.59 -7.30
N ILE A 144 -11.76 -11.81 -7.70
CA ILE A 144 -10.87 -12.77 -7.01
C ILE A 144 -10.62 -12.30 -5.57
N ALA A 145 -10.35 -11.02 -5.38
CA ALA A 145 -10.14 -10.44 -4.05
C ALA A 145 -11.38 -10.62 -3.15
N LEU A 146 -12.57 -10.31 -3.67
CA LEU A 146 -13.83 -10.50 -2.94
C LEU A 146 -14.11 -11.98 -2.62
N LEU A 147 -13.78 -12.89 -3.54
CA LEU A 147 -13.91 -14.33 -3.31
C LEU A 147 -12.99 -14.79 -2.18
N ILE A 148 -11.72 -14.37 -2.19
CA ILE A 148 -10.75 -14.72 -1.15
C ILE A 148 -11.19 -14.17 0.22
N ASP A 149 -11.66 -12.92 0.27
CA ASP A 149 -12.18 -12.33 1.51
C ASP A 149 -13.43 -13.06 2.00
N GLY A 150 -14.37 -13.35 1.10
CA GLY A 150 -15.60 -14.09 1.44
C GLY A 150 -15.33 -15.50 1.96
N VAL A 151 -14.42 -16.24 1.30
CA VAL A 151 -13.99 -17.58 1.76
C VAL A 151 -13.23 -17.48 3.09
N GLY A 152 -12.37 -16.49 3.23
CA GLY A 152 -11.64 -16.25 4.49
C GLY A 152 -12.58 -16.02 5.68
N ARG A 153 -13.61 -15.18 5.50
CA ARG A 153 -14.66 -14.96 6.53
C ARG A 153 -15.44 -16.22 6.86
N ALA A 154 -15.79 -17.01 5.85
CA ALA A 154 -16.56 -18.23 6.03
C ALA A 154 -15.75 -19.32 6.77
N MET A 155 -14.45 -19.45 6.45
CA MET A 155 -13.59 -20.48 7.03
C MET A 155 -13.08 -20.11 8.44
N PHE A 156 -12.85 -18.82 8.70
CA PHE A 156 -12.26 -18.32 9.93
C PHE A 156 -13.08 -17.18 10.58
N PRO A 157 -14.33 -17.42 10.95
CA PRO A 157 -15.22 -16.35 11.43
C PRO A 157 -14.72 -15.66 12.70
N ASN A 158 -14.03 -16.40 13.58
CA ASN A 158 -13.52 -15.89 14.86
C ASN A 158 -12.12 -15.30 14.78
N ALA A 159 -11.40 -15.53 13.68
CA ALA A 159 -10.02 -15.06 13.47
C ALA A 159 -9.93 -14.05 12.31
N HIS A 160 -11.06 -13.64 11.75
CA HIS A 160 -11.07 -12.80 10.56
C HIS A 160 -10.31 -11.49 10.78
N ASP A 161 -10.52 -10.82 11.91
CA ASP A 161 -9.87 -9.54 12.21
C ASP A 161 -8.34 -9.67 12.33
N THR A 162 -7.85 -10.79 12.86
CA THR A 162 -6.41 -11.08 12.97
C THR A 162 -5.80 -11.52 11.65
N LEU A 163 -6.59 -12.16 10.79
CA LEU A 163 -6.16 -12.65 9.48
C LEU A 163 -6.43 -11.65 8.34
N ALA A 164 -7.20 -10.58 8.60
CA ALA A 164 -7.61 -9.62 7.59
C ALA A 164 -6.44 -9.06 6.76
N PHE A 165 -5.31 -8.75 7.42
CA PHE A 165 -4.10 -8.29 6.74
C PHE A 165 -3.56 -9.35 5.77
N ALA A 166 -3.44 -10.61 6.20
CA ALA A 166 -2.93 -11.71 5.38
C ALA A 166 -3.89 -12.01 4.22
N VAL A 167 -5.20 -12.02 4.47
CA VAL A 167 -6.23 -12.21 3.45
C VAL A 167 -6.14 -11.10 2.39
N LEU A 168 -5.98 -9.85 2.81
CA LEU A 168 -5.85 -8.71 1.90
C LEU A 168 -4.58 -8.78 1.05
N VAL A 169 -3.44 -9.14 1.67
CA VAL A 169 -2.17 -9.33 0.95
C VAL A 169 -2.29 -10.45 -0.09
N LEU A 170 -2.89 -11.59 0.27
CA LEU A 170 -3.12 -12.71 -0.66
C LEU A 170 -4.07 -12.31 -1.79
N ALA A 171 -5.15 -11.60 -1.46
CA ALA A 171 -6.15 -11.15 -2.43
C ALA A 171 -5.56 -10.22 -3.50
N ILE A 172 -4.56 -9.41 -3.13
CA ILE A 172 -3.87 -8.52 -4.07
C ILE A 172 -2.72 -9.24 -4.79
N ALA A 173 -1.96 -10.06 -4.08
CA ALA A 173 -0.77 -10.71 -4.61
C ALA A 173 -1.09 -11.82 -5.63
N LEU A 174 -2.16 -12.62 -5.39
CA LEU A 174 -2.50 -13.75 -6.25
C LEU A 174 -2.93 -13.36 -7.68
N PRO A 175 -3.66 -12.27 -7.91
CA PRO A 175 -3.92 -11.83 -9.29
C PRO A 175 -2.76 -11.08 -9.94
N GLY A 176 -1.78 -10.63 -9.16
CA GLY A 176 -0.70 -9.73 -9.59
C GLY A 176 0.65 -10.39 -9.89
N TRP A 177 0.74 -11.75 -9.81
CA TRP A 177 1.99 -12.50 -10.06
C TRP A 177 2.25 -12.85 -11.52
#